data_94f16bfa4aad18fdf60286f59ac6311c
#
_entry.id   94f16bfa4aad18fdf60286f59ac6311c
#
_cell.length_a   1.000
_cell.length_b   1.000
_cell.length_c   1.000
_cell.angle_alpha   90.00
_cell.angle_beta   90.00
_cell.angle_gamma   90.00
#
_symmetry.space_group_name_H-M   'P 1'
#
loop_
_entity.id
_entity.type
_entity.pdbx_description
1 polymer ?
#
loop_
_entity_poly.entity_id
_entity_poly.type
_entity_poly.pdbx_seq_one_letter_code
_entity_poly.pdbx_strand_id
1 'polypeptide(L)'
;MSYIGNTRKDCNGNPNGYIYALVRVHKKDNSVDMISYSEDKKYYLNNESVRYIGVTNNPVGRFQGHRSAKGKKMGMVIFNEAENPAEGKMLEAEAIYNFCETKGKGPKWQKGHDTWAGA
;
A
#
# COMPACT_ATOMS: atom_id res chain seq x y z
N MET A 1 -9.92 -12.98 2.07
CA MET A 1 -8.74 -12.79 1.26
C MET A 1 -7.68 -13.77 1.62
N SER A 2 -6.92 -14.10 0.74
CA SER A 2 -5.95 -15.13 0.96
C SER A 2 -4.57 -14.56 1.23
N TYR A 3 -3.72 -15.44 1.66
CA TYR A 3 -2.36 -15.14 1.94
C TYR A 3 -1.61 -14.80 0.66
N ILE A 4 -0.70 -13.85 0.74
CA ILE A 4 -0.03 -13.32 -0.43
C ILE A 4 1.46 -13.64 -0.47
N GLY A 5 1.92 -14.48 0.40
CA GLY A 5 3.34 -14.65 0.65
C GLY A 5 4.22 -14.79 -0.56
N ASN A 6 3.81 -15.46 -1.59
CA ASN A 6 4.67 -15.73 -2.72
C ASN A 6 4.25 -15.04 -3.98
N THR A 7 3.70 -13.88 -3.87
CA THR A 7 3.13 -13.25 -5.03
C THR A 7 4.01 -12.22 -5.66
N ARG A 8 5.28 -12.28 -5.39
CA ARG A 8 6.12 -11.17 -5.77
C ARG A 8 6.48 -11.14 -7.23
N LYS A 9 6.09 -12.11 -7.99
CA LYS A 9 6.47 -12.05 -9.36
C LYS A 9 5.69 -13.04 -10.16
N ASP A 10 5.72 -12.82 -11.44
CA ASP A 10 5.05 -13.70 -12.34
C ASP A 10 5.93 -14.91 -12.64
N CYS A 11 5.42 -15.79 -13.46
CA CYS A 11 6.11 -17.02 -13.75
C CYS A 11 7.35 -16.83 -14.59
N ASN A 12 7.53 -15.66 -15.14
CA ASN A 12 8.72 -15.34 -15.90
C ASN A 12 9.79 -14.70 -15.07
N GLY A 13 9.53 -14.55 -13.78
CA GLY A 13 10.50 -13.92 -12.91
C GLY A 13 10.41 -12.41 -12.90
N ASN A 14 9.51 -11.81 -13.63
CA ASN A 14 9.36 -10.37 -13.61
C ASN A 14 8.67 -9.97 -12.34
N PRO A 15 9.24 -9.08 -11.56
CA PRO A 15 8.58 -8.66 -10.35
C PRO A 15 7.36 -7.85 -10.70
N ASN A 16 6.26 -8.21 -10.10
CA ASN A 16 5.07 -7.42 -10.21
C ASN A 16 5.08 -6.40 -9.10
N GLY A 17 4.60 -5.22 -9.41
CA GLY A 17 4.42 -4.22 -8.40
C GLY A 17 3.01 -4.33 -7.84
N TYR A 18 2.91 -4.19 -6.54
CA TYR A 18 1.62 -4.21 -5.85
C TYR A 18 1.45 -2.85 -5.20
N ILE A 19 0.34 -2.19 -5.54
CA ILE A 19 0.04 -0.90 -4.95
C ILE A 19 -0.85 -1.18 -3.75
N TYR A 20 -0.44 -0.70 -2.60
CA TYR A 20 -1.10 -1.04 -1.35
C TYR A 20 -1.40 0.18 -0.51
N ALA A 21 -2.33 0.01 0.40
CA ALA A 21 -2.60 0.99 1.43
C ALA A 21 -2.33 0.35 2.77
N LEU A 22 -1.71 1.11 3.67
CA LEU A 22 -1.65 0.70 5.07
C LEU A 22 -2.84 1.33 5.77
N VAL A 23 -3.52 0.53 6.54
CA VAL A 23 -4.69 1.00 7.27
C VAL A 23 -4.44 0.84 8.76
N ARG A 24 -4.96 1.78 9.52
CA ARG A 24 -4.87 1.69 10.96
C ARG A 24 -5.94 0.73 11.48
N VAL A 25 -5.55 -0.12 12.41
CA VAL A 25 -6.50 -0.98 13.10
C VAL A 25 -6.50 -0.59 14.58
N HIS A 26 -7.59 -0.87 15.25
CA HIS A 26 -7.75 -0.41 16.62
C HIS A 26 -7.06 -1.32 17.63
N LYS A 27 -6.88 -2.56 17.30
CA LYS A 27 -6.24 -3.51 18.19
C LYS A 27 -4.89 -3.89 17.66
N LYS A 28 -3.95 -4.08 18.56
CA LYS A 28 -2.68 -4.65 18.17
C LYS A 28 -2.93 -6.07 17.68
N ASP A 29 -2.35 -6.39 16.57
CA ASP A 29 -2.52 -7.69 15.96
C ASP A 29 -1.15 -8.22 15.60
N ASN A 30 -0.84 -9.41 16.08
CA ASN A 30 0.44 -10.04 15.80
C ASN A 30 0.37 -11.01 14.65
N SER A 31 -0.80 -11.13 14.04
CA SER A 31 -0.98 -12.04 12.93
C SER A 31 -0.22 -11.55 11.71
N VAL A 32 0.37 -12.48 11.00
CA VAL A 32 1.00 -12.15 9.73
C VAL A 32 -0.01 -12.12 8.59
N ASP A 33 -1.25 -12.39 8.91
CA ASP A 33 -2.29 -12.49 7.89
C ASP A 33 -3.05 -11.20 7.69
N MET A 34 -2.46 -10.10 8.05
CA MET A 34 -3.12 -8.81 7.89
C MET A 34 -2.85 -8.18 6.54
N ILE A 35 -2.49 -8.99 5.58
CA ILE A 35 -2.36 -8.54 4.20
C ILE A 35 -3.56 -9.08 3.44
N SER A 36 -4.29 -8.18 2.81
CA SER A 36 -5.49 -8.59 2.07
C SER A 36 -5.55 -7.89 0.73
N TYR A 37 -6.47 -8.33 -0.11
CA TYR A 37 -6.71 -7.71 -1.41
C TYR A 37 -8.03 -6.99 -1.41
N SER A 38 -8.09 -5.91 -2.15
CA SER A 38 -9.34 -5.26 -2.48
C SER A 38 -9.43 -5.17 -3.99
N GLU A 39 -10.59 -5.46 -4.54
CA GLU A 39 -10.81 -5.29 -5.96
C GLU A 39 -11.18 -3.86 -6.32
N ASP A 40 -11.41 -3.03 -5.32
CA ASP A 40 -11.73 -1.64 -5.52
C ASP A 40 -10.44 -0.86 -5.72
N LYS A 41 -10.18 -0.42 -6.93
CA LYS A 41 -8.94 0.28 -7.23
C LYS A 41 -8.90 1.68 -6.66
N LYS A 42 -10.01 2.13 -6.11
CA LYS A 42 -10.07 3.40 -5.39
C LYS A 42 -10.26 3.18 -3.90
N TYR A 43 -9.84 2.00 -3.43
CA TYR A 43 -9.96 1.64 -2.02
C TYR A 43 -9.49 2.76 -1.10
N TYR A 44 -8.41 3.42 -1.48
CA TYR A 44 -7.81 4.45 -0.65
C TYR A 44 -8.73 5.68 -0.49
N LEU A 45 -9.69 5.87 -1.37
CA LEU A 45 -10.65 6.96 -1.24
C LEU A 45 -11.87 6.57 -0.43
N ASN A 46 -12.14 5.28 -0.35
CA ASN A 46 -13.37 4.79 0.24
C ASN A 46 -13.18 4.22 1.63
N ASN A 47 -12.02 4.42 2.21
CA ASN A 47 -11.73 3.89 3.53
C ASN A 47 -10.99 4.95 4.34
N GLU A 48 -11.58 5.37 5.44
CA GLU A 48 -11.02 6.44 6.25
C GLU A 48 -9.84 6.00 7.10
N SER A 49 -9.60 4.71 7.16
CA SER A 49 -8.48 4.20 7.95
C SER A 49 -7.16 4.18 7.20
N VAL A 50 -7.15 4.60 5.94
CA VAL A 50 -5.93 4.59 5.15
C VAL A 50 -4.96 5.64 5.67
N ARG A 51 -3.72 5.23 5.91
CA ARG A 51 -2.70 6.09 6.47
C ARG A 51 -1.44 6.17 5.61
N TYR A 52 -1.35 5.33 4.59
CA TYR A 52 -0.14 5.26 3.77
C TYR A 52 -0.46 4.57 2.46
N ILE A 53 0.17 5.00 1.38
CA ILE A 53 0.05 4.37 0.07
C ILE A 53 1.45 4.11 -0.45
N GLY A 54 1.68 2.90 -0.93
CA GLY A 54 3.01 2.56 -1.42
C GLY A 54 2.96 1.53 -2.52
N VAL A 55 4.13 1.21 -3.04
CA VAL A 55 4.28 0.17 -4.05
C VAL A 55 5.41 -0.74 -3.63
N THR A 56 5.27 -2.03 -3.89
CA THR A 56 6.29 -2.99 -3.55
C THR A 56 6.15 -4.22 -4.43
N ASN A 57 7.26 -4.89 -4.67
CA ASN A 57 7.21 -6.21 -5.30
C ASN A 57 7.33 -7.33 -4.28
N ASN A 58 7.36 -6.97 -2.99
CA ASN A 58 7.47 -7.96 -1.92
C ASN A 58 6.57 -7.53 -0.77
N PRO A 59 5.27 -7.81 -0.89
CA PRO A 59 4.32 -7.33 0.12
C PRO A 59 4.62 -7.79 1.53
N VAL A 60 4.98 -9.06 1.68
CA VAL A 60 5.23 -9.60 3.02
C VAL A 60 6.40 -8.89 3.67
N GLY A 61 7.53 -8.79 2.95
CA GLY A 61 8.70 -8.13 3.50
C GLY A 61 8.45 -6.67 3.80
N ARG A 62 7.75 -5.99 2.90
CA ARG A 62 7.48 -4.57 3.10
C ARG A 62 6.54 -4.36 4.27
N PHE A 63 5.55 -5.24 4.43
CA PHE A 63 4.63 -5.13 5.54
C PHE A 63 5.36 -5.32 6.87
N GLN A 64 6.25 -6.30 6.92
CA GLN A 64 7.03 -6.52 8.12
C GLN A 64 7.89 -5.30 8.44
N GLY A 65 8.48 -4.69 7.43
CA GLY A 65 9.25 -3.48 7.63
C GLY A 65 8.43 -2.35 8.20
N HIS A 66 7.23 -2.16 7.67
CA HIS A 66 6.34 -1.11 8.18
C HIS A 66 5.94 -1.38 9.62
N ARG A 67 5.64 -2.63 9.94
CA ARG A 67 5.25 -2.97 11.31
C ARG A 67 6.39 -2.75 12.28
N SER A 68 7.60 -3.03 11.86
CA SER A 68 8.75 -2.77 12.71
C SER A 68 8.94 -1.28 12.95
N ALA A 69 8.69 -0.47 11.94
CA ALA A 69 8.91 0.96 12.06
C ALA A 69 7.76 1.69 12.73
N LYS A 70 6.53 1.25 12.50
CA LYS A 70 5.36 2.02 12.89
C LYS A 70 4.48 1.32 13.92
N GLY A 71 4.81 0.10 14.29
CA GLY A 71 4.01 -0.64 15.26
C GLY A 71 3.06 -1.61 14.58
N LYS A 72 2.32 -2.34 15.39
CA LYS A 72 1.56 -3.49 14.89
C LYS A 72 0.07 -3.23 14.76
N LYS A 73 -0.34 -1.98 14.87
CA LYS A 73 -1.76 -1.66 14.72
C LYS A 73 -2.05 -1.22 13.31
N MET A 74 -1.72 -2.06 12.37
CA MET A 74 -1.94 -1.75 10.96
C MET A 74 -2.22 -3.00 10.17
N GLY A 75 -2.83 -2.82 9.02
CA GLY A 75 -2.98 -3.86 8.03
C GLY A 75 -2.53 -3.32 6.68
N MET A 76 -2.28 -4.23 5.75
CA MET A 76 -1.94 -3.86 4.39
C MET A 76 -3.03 -4.36 3.46
N VAL A 77 -3.52 -3.47 2.60
CA VAL A 77 -4.54 -3.84 1.63
C VAL A 77 -3.98 -3.53 0.24
N ILE A 78 -3.84 -4.56 -0.57
CA ILE A 78 -3.37 -4.39 -1.94
C ILE A 78 -4.58 -4.12 -2.80
N PHE A 79 -4.55 -3.02 -3.54
CA PHE A 79 -5.70 -2.64 -4.34
C PHE A 79 -5.40 -2.48 -5.83
N ASN A 80 -4.17 -2.67 -6.23
CA ASN A 80 -3.83 -2.62 -7.64
C ASN A 80 -2.52 -3.34 -7.88
N GLU A 81 -2.26 -3.64 -9.14
CA GLU A 81 -1.02 -4.30 -9.53
C GLU A 81 -0.42 -3.60 -10.73
N ALA A 82 0.89 -3.69 -10.84
CA ALA A 82 1.63 -3.11 -11.94
C ALA A 82 2.49 -4.19 -12.59
N GLU A 83 2.72 -4.04 -13.88
CA GLU A 83 3.50 -5.02 -14.62
C GLU A 83 4.99 -4.73 -14.58
N ASN A 84 5.35 -3.53 -14.23
CA ASN A 84 6.75 -3.15 -14.17
C ASN A 84 6.94 -2.00 -13.20
N PRO A 85 8.18 -1.70 -12.81
CA PRO A 85 8.42 -0.65 -11.82
C PRO A 85 7.92 0.73 -12.24
N ALA A 86 8.03 1.06 -13.51
CA ALA A 86 7.59 2.38 -13.96
C ALA A 86 6.09 2.53 -13.79
N GLU A 87 5.33 1.51 -14.17
CA GLU A 87 3.90 1.54 -13.98
C GLU A 87 3.55 1.57 -12.50
N GLY A 88 4.30 0.83 -11.69
CA GLY A 88 4.06 0.84 -10.26
C GLY A 88 4.20 2.21 -9.66
N LYS A 89 5.25 2.93 -10.05
CA LYS A 89 5.44 4.27 -9.54
C LYS A 89 4.37 5.23 -10.04
N MET A 90 3.94 5.05 -11.28
CA MET A 90 2.88 5.88 -11.82
C MET A 90 1.58 5.66 -11.07
N LEU A 91 1.23 4.41 -10.83
CA LEU A 91 -0.02 4.10 -10.13
C LEU A 91 0.01 4.56 -8.69
N GLU A 92 1.17 4.43 -8.04
CA GLU A 92 1.32 4.94 -6.69
C GLU A 92 1.14 6.45 -6.67
N ALA A 93 1.79 7.11 -7.62
CA ALA A 93 1.72 8.56 -7.70
C ALA A 93 0.29 9.03 -7.92
N GLU A 94 -0.41 8.35 -8.80
CA GLU A 94 -1.80 8.68 -9.09
C GLU A 94 -2.67 8.51 -7.85
N ALA A 95 -2.46 7.43 -7.11
CA ALA A 95 -3.25 7.18 -5.93
C ALA A 95 -3.01 8.25 -4.87
N ILE A 96 -1.76 8.62 -4.67
CA ILE A 96 -1.45 9.66 -3.68
C ILE A 96 -2.03 11.00 -4.13
N TYR A 97 -1.92 11.31 -5.40
CA TYR A 97 -2.47 12.55 -5.92
C TYR A 97 -3.99 12.60 -5.70
N ASN A 98 -4.68 11.52 -6.06
CA ASN A 98 -6.12 11.47 -5.88
C ASN A 98 -6.52 11.56 -4.42
N PHE A 99 -5.73 10.94 -3.55
CA PHE A 99 -5.98 11.03 -2.12
C PHE A 99 -5.89 12.48 -1.66
N CYS A 100 -4.84 13.18 -2.07
CA CYS A 100 -4.65 14.58 -1.70
C CYS A 100 -5.76 15.46 -2.23
N GLU A 101 -6.18 15.22 -3.49
CA GLU A 101 -7.26 16.00 -4.08
C GLU A 101 -8.55 15.81 -3.32
N THR A 102 -8.83 14.61 -2.90
CA THR A 102 -10.10 14.29 -2.25
C THR A 102 -10.11 14.67 -0.79
N LYS A 103 -8.99 14.42 -0.10
CA LYS A 103 -8.94 14.58 1.36
C LYS A 103 -8.31 15.89 1.80
N GLY A 104 -7.72 16.65 0.87
CA GLY A 104 -7.10 17.93 1.19
C GLY A 104 -5.69 17.82 1.72
N LYS A 105 -5.20 16.63 1.94
CA LYS A 105 -3.83 16.40 2.40
C LYS A 105 -3.48 14.95 2.16
N GLY A 106 -2.20 14.64 2.26
CA GLY A 106 -1.74 13.28 2.03
C GLY A 106 -2.05 12.36 3.18
N PRO A 107 -1.81 11.06 2.97
CA PRO A 107 -2.02 10.09 4.03
C PRO A 107 -1.14 10.43 5.24
N LYS A 108 -1.67 10.19 6.42
CA LYS A 108 -1.06 10.67 7.65
C LYS A 108 0.35 10.15 7.88
N TRP A 109 0.62 8.93 7.47
CA TRP A 109 1.92 8.31 7.70
C TRP A 109 2.86 8.47 6.51
N GLN A 110 2.47 9.22 5.50
CA GLN A 110 3.25 9.37 4.28
C GLN A 110 4.33 10.39 4.52
N LYS A 111 5.53 9.93 4.77
CA LYS A 111 6.64 10.85 4.92
C LYS A 111 7.11 11.28 3.55
N GLY A 112 7.57 12.50 3.48
CA GLY A 112 8.01 13.03 2.20
C GLY A 112 6.85 13.33 1.28
N HIS A 113 5.66 13.28 1.80
CA HIS A 113 4.50 13.53 1.00
C HIS A 113 4.55 14.93 0.37
N ASP A 114 4.99 15.90 1.11
CA ASP A 114 5.06 17.26 0.58
C ASP A 114 5.98 17.33 -0.61
N THR A 115 7.14 16.73 -0.46
CA THR A 115 8.08 16.70 -1.55
C THR A 115 7.47 16.04 -2.74
N TRP A 116 6.80 14.96 -2.48
CA TRP A 116 6.20 14.20 -3.52
C TRP A 116 5.10 14.97 -4.22
N ALA A 117 4.21 15.53 -3.46
CA ALA A 117 3.10 16.28 -3.99
C ALA A 117 3.57 17.56 -4.66
N GLY A 118 4.65 18.10 -4.19
CA GLY A 118 5.20 19.29 -4.77
C GLY A 118 6.08 19.03 -5.98
N ALA A 119 6.36 17.78 -6.22
CA ALA A 119 7.26 17.42 -7.30
C ALA A 119 6.58 17.50 -8.66
#